data_1c43f693be6a64140b735dfb2ec36751
#
_entry.id   1c43f693be6a64140b735dfb2ec36751
#
_cell.length_a   1.000
_cell.length_b   1.000
_cell.length_c   1.000
_cell.angle_alpha   90.00
_cell.angle_beta   90.00
_cell.angle_gamma   90.00
#
_symmetry.space_group_name_H-M   'P 1'
#
loop_
_entity.id
_entity.type
_entity.pdbx_description
1 polymer ?
#
loop_
_entity_poly.entity_id
_entity_poly.type
_entity_poly.pdbx_seq_one_letter_code
_entity_poly.pdbx_strand_id
1 'polypeptide(L)'
;NDKPHKSFLDNLKKAIAERENSFEINIEQKTFLLKAVYIKELDSINVYGTDITAKKAIDKFPDQNPNPVMRISKDGILDYYNTASSDIVRSHNLKIGKMISDNLIELVGKTLLTGNITQNELTAGKKTYLANFVPVPEFDFIIIYAADITAKKVINKFPDKNPNPVMRISKNGELNYFNDASNYIIRNWGIGLKEAIPPEIIKNFTKQNANDAHNMEYEVGNKTYYFNLVKINEFDFFLLYGTDITDTKDKEMILTKLSKYFSPQVYNSIFTGELDVKIDTNRKNVTVFFSDIKGFTTITEKLEPEILTELITYYLTEMTNIAIEYGATVDKYIGDAIMIFFGDPKTEGIKKDAVSCVAMALKMKRKLKAIRKRWASFGLTESLDVRMGIHTDICTVGNFGSEDRLDYTVLGNGVNLASRLETLAKPNEILISENTYNIIKNNINCAYFDEIKVKGKAHPIKTFQVQGLISDKKDRETIDYETDGFSLTLDKEQIKNKEKIIGYLKKSLDHLKH
;
A
#
# COMPACT_ATOMS: atom_id res chain seq x y z
N ASN A 1 -81.40 -21.30 42.85
CA ASN A 1 -81.88 -22.09 41.69
C ASN A 1 -81.42 -21.50 40.36
N ASP A 2 -80.14 -21.30 40.23
CA ASP A 2 -79.58 -20.85 38.97
C ASP A 2 -79.47 -22.07 38.02
N LYS A 3 -80.21 -22.02 36.91
CA LYS A 3 -80.17 -23.04 35.89
C LYS A 3 -78.78 -22.95 35.22
N PRO A 4 -78.10 -24.10 34.89
CA PRO A 4 -76.85 -24.11 34.16
C PRO A 4 -76.98 -23.37 32.84
N HIS A 5 -75.89 -22.65 32.45
CA HIS A 5 -75.85 -21.89 31.20
C HIS A 5 -76.16 -22.80 30.00
N LYS A 6 -76.96 -22.32 29.05
CA LYS A 6 -77.44 -23.12 27.90
C LYS A 6 -76.26 -23.84 27.14
N SER A 7 -75.14 -23.16 26.98
CA SER A 7 -73.96 -23.78 26.32
C SER A 7 -73.35 -24.96 27.08
N PHE A 8 -73.41 -24.95 28.41
CA PHE A 8 -72.98 -26.09 29.23
C PHE A 8 -73.90 -27.29 29.03
N LEU A 9 -75.22 -27.07 29.02
CA LEU A 9 -76.21 -28.12 28.78
C LEU A 9 -76.14 -28.70 27.38
N ASP A 10 -75.87 -27.86 26.39
CA ASP A 10 -75.71 -28.32 24.99
C ASP A 10 -74.39 -29.17 24.80
N ASN A 11 -73.27 -28.78 25.41
CA ASN A 11 -72.04 -29.58 25.42
C ASN A 11 -72.21 -30.86 26.23
N LEU A 12 -72.92 -30.86 27.31
CA LEU A 12 -73.22 -32.04 28.11
C LEU A 12 -74.07 -33.04 27.31
N LYS A 13 -75.14 -32.57 26.64
CA LYS A 13 -75.99 -33.42 25.76
C LYS A 13 -75.21 -34.00 24.62
N LYS A 14 -74.32 -33.23 24.01
CA LYS A 14 -73.46 -33.66 22.93
C LYS A 14 -72.49 -34.74 23.39
N ALA A 15 -71.78 -34.56 24.50
CA ALA A 15 -70.86 -35.52 25.08
C ALA A 15 -71.56 -36.85 25.46
N ILE A 16 -72.81 -36.82 25.94
CA ILE A 16 -73.60 -38.01 26.24
C ILE A 16 -74.01 -38.74 24.94
N ALA A 17 -74.42 -37.99 23.91
CA ALA A 17 -74.87 -38.57 22.62
C ALA A 17 -73.70 -39.20 21.83
N GLU A 18 -72.49 -38.59 21.86
CA GLU A 18 -71.29 -39.05 21.16
C GLU A 18 -70.51 -40.14 21.94
N ARG A 19 -71.02 -40.53 23.14
CA ARG A 19 -70.33 -41.46 24.07
C ARG A 19 -68.91 -40.96 24.51
N GLU A 20 -68.63 -39.70 24.31
CA GLU A 20 -67.47 -39.05 24.90
C GLU A 20 -67.84 -38.59 26.31
N ASN A 21 -67.34 -39.25 27.34
CA ASN A 21 -67.68 -38.94 28.73
C ASN A 21 -66.99 -37.67 29.27
N SER A 22 -66.29 -36.92 28.43
CA SER A 22 -65.54 -35.69 28.83
C SER A 22 -65.62 -34.61 27.78
N PHE A 23 -65.63 -33.34 28.21
CA PHE A 23 -65.57 -32.14 27.37
C PHE A 23 -64.93 -30.98 28.14
N GLU A 24 -64.32 -30.03 27.39
CA GLU A 24 -63.69 -28.83 27.98
C GLU A 24 -64.65 -27.66 27.99
N ILE A 25 -64.58 -26.88 29.04
CA ILE A 25 -65.28 -25.56 29.13
C ILE A 25 -64.35 -24.50 29.68
N ASN A 26 -64.52 -23.27 29.19
CA ASN A 26 -63.84 -22.08 29.74
C ASN A 26 -64.80 -21.34 30.62
N ILE A 27 -64.43 -21.08 31.87
CA ILE A 27 -65.20 -20.27 32.83
C ILE A 27 -64.24 -19.16 33.28
N GLU A 28 -64.55 -17.92 32.93
CA GLU A 28 -63.69 -16.75 33.15
C GLU A 28 -62.26 -16.97 32.54
N GLN A 29 -61.24 -16.97 33.37
CA GLN A 29 -59.85 -17.20 32.94
C GLN A 29 -59.37 -18.63 33.15
N LYS A 30 -60.31 -19.55 33.49
CA LYS A 30 -59.93 -20.97 33.76
C LYS A 30 -60.56 -21.92 32.74
N THR A 31 -59.80 -22.94 32.39
CA THR A 31 -60.25 -24.05 31.54
C THR A 31 -60.46 -25.31 32.42
N PHE A 32 -61.64 -25.89 32.37
CA PHE A 32 -61.94 -27.11 33.07
C PHE A 32 -62.24 -28.23 32.11
N LEU A 33 -61.64 -29.41 32.38
CA LEU A 33 -62.02 -30.69 31.74
C LEU A 33 -63.14 -31.28 32.60
N LEU A 34 -64.34 -31.37 32.03
CA LEU A 34 -65.51 -31.91 32.72
C LEU A 34 -65.70 -33.36 32.23
N LYS A 35 -65.88 -34.27 33.17
CA LYS A 35 -66.27 -35.66 32.94
C LYS A 35 -67.63 -35.91 33.44
N ALA A 36 -68.56 -36.31 32.56
CA ALA A 36 -69.95 -36.63 32.90
C ALA A 36 -70.13 -38.13 33.10
N VAL A 37 -70.71 -38.54 34.17
CA VAL A 37 -70.97 -39.95 34.47
C VAL A 37 -72.47 -40.08 34.81
N TYR A 38 -73.20 -40.83 33.99
CA TYR A 38 -74.62 -41.11 34.26
C TYR A 38 -74.79 -42.23 35.29
N ILE A 39 -75.52 -41.97 36.38
CA ILE A 39 -75.79 -42.94 37.43
C ILE A 39 -77.21 -43.41 37.26
N LYS A 40 -77.35 -44.62 36.74
CA LYS A 40 -78.63 -45.20 36.35
C LYS A 40 -79.60 -45.38 37.53
N GLU A 41 -79.09 -45.67 38.71
CA GLU A 41 -79.86 -45.95 39.92
C GLU A 41 -80.53 -44.69 40.50
N LEU A 42 -79.96 -43.50 40.17
CA LEU A 42 -80.44 -42.21 40.69
C LEU A 42 -81.02 -41.33 39.57
N ASP A 43 -81.11 -41.79 38.38
CA ASP A 43 -81.48 -41.06 37.16
C ASP A 43 -80.86 -39.65 37.12
N SER A 44 -79.54 -39.62 37.41
CA SER A 44 -78.79 -38.36 37.56
C SER A 44 -77.45 -38.43 36.87
N ILE A 45 -76.93 -37.27 36.48
CA ILE A 45 -75.59 -37.15 35.86
C ILE A 45 -74.68 -36.39 36.86
N ASN A 46 -73.64 -37.06 37.29
CA ASN A 46 -72.54 -36.42 38.02
C ASN A 46 -71.52 -35.89 37.04
N VAL A 47 -71.14 -34.62 37.27
CA VAL A 47 -70.09 -33.98 36.47
C VAL A 47 -68.94 -33.63 37.40
N TYR A 48 -67.80 -34.21 37.06
CA TYR A 48 -66.51 -33.96 37.76
C TYR A 48 -65.69 -33.01 36.92
N GLY A 49 -65.22 -31.88 37.51
CA GLY A 49 -64.44 -30.88 36.86
C GLY A 49 -63.01 -30.90 37.37
N THR A 50 -62.07 -30.97 36.48
CA THR A 50 -60.64 -30.81 36.80
C THR A 50 -60.15 -29.51 36.16
N ASP A 51 -59.55 -28.60 36.96
CA ASP A 51 -58.90 -27.39 36.44
C ASP A 51 -57.65 -27.77 35.63
N ILE A 52 -57.69 -27.54 34.34
CA ILE A 52 -56.58 -27.82 33.43
C ILE A 52 -55.94 -26.54 32.88
N THR A 53 -56.20 -25.38 33.51
CA THR A 53 -55.72 -24.08 33.06
C THR A 53 -54.19 -24.05 32.96
N ALA A 54 -53.51 -24.50 34.04
CA ALA A 54 -52.04 -24.56 34.05
C ALA A 54 -51.50 -25.51 32.98
N LYS A 55 -52.16 -26.67 32.78
CA LYS A 55 -51.77 -27.64 31.74
C LYS A 55 -51.92 -27.00 30.36
N LYS A 56 -53.02 -26.31 30.08
CA LYS A 56 -53.26 -25.65 28.79
C LYS A 56 -52.29 -24.46 28.56
N ALA A 57 -51.91 -23.74 29.59
CA ALA A 57 -50.92 -22.68 29.52
C ALA A 57 -49.52 -23.27 29.17
N ILE A 58 -49.14 -24.34 29.86
CA ILE A 58 -47.87 -25.04 29.60
C ILE A 58 -47.82 -25.62 28.19
N ASP A 59 -48.92 -26.18 27.67
CA ASP A 59 -48.99 -26.68 26.31
C ASP A 59 -48.90 -25.59 25.23
N LYS A 60 -49.29 -24.34 25.54
CA LYS A 60 -49.15 -23.18 24.62
C LYS A 60 -47.80 -22.48 24.67
N PHE A 61 -46.99 -22.67 25.70
CA PHE A 61 -45.68 -22.04 25.84
C PHE A 61 -44.73 -22.33 24.64
N PRO A 62 -44.62 -23.55 24.13
CA PRO A 62 -43.79 -23.84 22.99
C PRO A 62 -44.25 -23.15 21.70
N ASP A 63 -45.55 -22.91 21.52
CA ASP A 63 -46.11 -22.26 20.32
C ASP A 63 -45.71 -20.78 20.21
N GLN A 64 -45.47 -20.13 21.33
CA GLN A 64 -45.05 -18.72 21.41
C GLN A 64 -43.52 -18.56 21.26
N ASN A 65 -42.75 -19.69 21.27
CA ASN A 65 -41.32 -19.63 21.10
C ASN A 65 -40.98 -19.33 19.62
N PRO A 66 -40.24 -18.25 19.34
CA PRO A 66 -39.81 -17.92 17.96
C PRO A 66 -38.84 -18.95 17.38
N ASN A 67 -38.23 -19.76 18.21
CA ASN A 67 -37.31 -20.81 17.80
C ASN A 67 -38.04 -22.16 17.68
N PRO A 68 -37.53 -23.08 16.82
CA PRO A 68 -38.08 -24.43 16.70
C PRO A 68 -38.08 -25.18 18.04
N VAL A 69 -39.25 -25.72 18.39
CA VAL A 69 -39.42 -26.62 19.54
C VAL A 69 -40.19 -27.85 19.09
N MET A 70 -39.65 -29.01 19.38
CA MET A 70 -40.28 -30.32 19.07
C MET A 70 -40.23 -31.21 20.30
N ARG A 71 -41.25 -32.08 20.46
CA ARG A 71 -41.28 -33.11 21.50
C ARG A 71 -41.34 -34.49 20.87
N ILE A 72 -40.52 -35.37 21.33
CA ILE A 72 -40.39 -36.74 20.86
C ILE A 72 -40.52 -37.69 22.04
N SER A 73 -41.38 -38.70 21.94
CA SER A 73 -41.50 -39.75 22.95
C SER A 73 -40.23 -40.57 23.08
N LYS A 74 -40.11 -41.34 24.18
CA LYS A 74 -38.98 -42.28 24.35
C LYS A 74 -38.90 -43.32 23.25
N ASP A 75 -40.04 -43.66 22.61
CA ASP A 75 -40.13 -44.63 21.52
C ASP A 75 -39.79 -44.01 20.13
N GLY A 76 -39.34 -42.74 20.09
CA GLY A 76 -38.97 -42.06 18.86
C GLY A 76 -40.15 -41.54 18.03
N ILE A 77 -41.33 -41.30 18.65
CA ILE A 77 -42.52 -40.78 17.98
C ILE A 77 -42.55 -39.26 18.18
N LEU A 78 -42.78 -38.49 17.09
CA LEU A 78 -42.96 -37.05 17.16
C LEU A 78 -44.36 -36.75 17.74
N ASP A 79 -44.42 -36.22 18.95
CA ASP A 79 -45.67 -35.88 19.65
C ASP A 79 -46.15 -34.47 19.38
N TYR A 80 -45.23 -33.54 19.24
CA TYR A 80 -45.51 -32.12 19.12
C TYR A 80 -44.40 -31.38 18.38
N TYR A 81 -44.77 -30.34 17.65
CA TYR A 81 -43.86 -29.31 17.17
C TYR A 81 -44.57 -27.96 17.04
N ASN A 82 -43.84 -26.85 17.27
CA ASN A 82 -44.35 -25.49 17.08
C ASN A 82 -44.21 -25.01 15.63
N THR A 83 -44.86 -23.91 15.29
CA THR A 83 -44.84 -23.32 13.94
C THR A 83 -43.44 -23.06 13.43
N ALA A 84 -42.49 -22.61 14.29
CA ALA A 84 -41.12 -22.35 13.93
C ALA A 84 -40.34 -23.61 13.48
N SER A 85 -40.80 -24.83 13.88
CA SER A 85 -40.20 -26.10 13.50
C SER A 85 -40.62 -26.58 12.11
N SER A 86 -41.54 -25.90 11.43
CA SER A 86 -42.15 -26.38 10.16
C SER A 86 -41.11 -26.70 9.06
N ASP A 87 -40.03 -25.92 8.95
CA ASP A 87 -38.99 -26.14 7.98
C ASP A 87 -38.21 -27.43 8.29
N ILE A 88 -37.90 -27.69 9.56
CA ILE A 88 -37.22 -28.94 10.01
C ILE A 88 -38.11 -30.14 9.78
N VAL A 89 -39.37 -30.04 10.23
CA VAL A 89 -40.37 -31.13 10.08
C VAL A 89 -40.56 -31.51 8.61
N ARG A 90 -40.67 -30.55 7.72
CA ARG A 90 -40.81 -30.76 6.28
C ARG A 90 -39.57 -31.38 5.66
N SER A 91 -38.40 -30.83 5.97
CA SER A 91 -37.12 -31.29 5.38
C SER A 91 -36.73 -32.70 5.82
N HIS A 92 -37.09 -33.09 7.02
CA HIS A 92 -36.84 -34.44 7.55
C HIS A 92 -38.05 -35.37 7.43
N ASN A 93 -39.08 -34.95 6.68
CA ASN A 93 -40.30 -35.72 6.43
C ASN A 93 -40.99 -36.26 7.72
N LEU A 94 -40.95 -35.48 8.79
CA LEU A 94 -41.51 -35.82 10.08
C LEU A 94 -43.01 -35.60 10.08
N LYS A 95 -43.77 -36.42 10.85
CA LYS A 95 -45.23 -36.29 11.03
C LYS A 95 -45.61 -36.62 12.45
N ILE A 96 -46.55 -35.85 13.02
CA ILE A 96 -47.11 -36.15 14.36
C ILE A 96 -47.66 -37.55 14.39
N GLY A 97 -47.40 -38.29 15.47
CA GLY A 97 -47.83 -39.67 15.70
C GLY A 97 -47.04 -40.71 14.87
N LYS A 98 -45.97 -40.29 14.17
CA LYS A 98 -45.11 -41.18 13.42
C LYS A 98 -43.69 -41.18 13.97
N MET A 99 -43.03 -42.30 13.74
CA MET A 99 -41.60 -42.48 14.10
C MET A 99 -40.72 -41.52 13.31
N ILE A 100 -39.75 -40.92 13.97
CA ILE A 100 -38.75 -40.05 13.37
C ILE A 100 -37.71 -40.83 12.57
N SER A 101 -36.83 -40.18 11.79
CA SER A 101 -35.79 -40.83 10.98
C SER A 101 -34.74 -41.52 11.85
N ASP A 102 -34.09 -42.57 11.31
CA ASP A 102 -33.10 -43.39 12.01
C ASP A 102 -31.97 -42.57 12.62
N ASN A 103 -31.47 -41.54 11.93
CA ASN A 103 -30.44 -40.65 12.42
C ASN A 103 -30.89 -39.88 13.67
N LEU A 104 -32.15 -39.45 13.72
CA LEU A 104 -32.69 -38.76 14.88
C LEU A 104 -33.01 -39.75 16.02
N ILE A 105 -33.40 -41.01 15.70
CA ILE A 105 -33.61 -42.06 16.69
C ILE A 105 -32.31 -42.38 17.43
N GLU A 106 -31.18 -42.45 16.73
CA GLU A 106 -29.86 -42.66 17.36
C GLU A 106 -29.51 -41.58 18.35
N LEU A 107 -29.75 -40.30 17.98
CA LEU A 107 -29.53 -39.15 18.88
C LEU A 107 -30.45 -39.15 20.10
N VAL A 108 -31.73 -39.48 19.89
CA VAL A 108 -32.72 -39.64 20.96
C VAL A 108 -32.28 -40.76 21.91
N GLY A 109 -31.91 -41.92 21.38
CA GLY A 109 -31.42 -43.06 22.16
C GLY A 109 -30.17 -42.71 22.97
N LYS A 110 -29.19 -42.04 22.35
CA LYS A 110 -27.99 -41.57 23.03
C LYS A 110 -28.31 -40.59 24.16
N THR A 111 -29.24 -39.66 23.94
CA THR A 111 -29.66 -38.66 24.93
C THR A 111 -30.32 -39.32 26.14
N LEU A 112 -31.22 -40.29 25.89
CA LEU A 112 -31.89 -41.05 26.94
C LEU A 112 -30.91 -41.90 27.77
N LEU A 113 -29.99 -42.59 27.09
CA LEU A 113 -28.99 -43.43 27.74
C LEU A 113 -28.04 -42.66 28.66
N THR A 114 -27.61 -41.48 28.21
CA THR A 114 -26.67 -40.65 28.96
C THR A 114 -27.33 -39.75 30.02
N GLY A 115 -28.62 -39.46 29.89
CA GLY A 115 -29.35 -38.52 30.71
C GLY A 115 -28.85 -37.05 30.56
N ASN A 116 -27.95 -36.80 29.61
CA ASN A 116 -27.34 -35.48 29.38
C ASN A 116 -27.90 -34.84 28.11
N ILE A 117 -27.81 -33.50 28.04
CA ILE A 117 -28.17 -32.76 26.81
C ILE A 117 -27.18 -33.14 25.71
N THR A 118 -27.70 -33.58 24.58
CA THR A 118 -26.89 -33.78 23.37
C THR A 118 -27.17 -32.70 22.35
N GLN A 119 -26.14 -32.32 21.58
CA GLN A 119 -26.25 -31.30 20.54
C GLN A 119 -25.98 -31.91 19.18
N ASN A 120 -26.76 -31.50 18.19
CA ASN A 120 -26.52 -31.87 16.81
C ASN A 120 -26.97 -30.76 15.86
N GLU A 121 -26.37 -30.70 14.68
CA GLU A 121 -26.77 -29.79 13.62
C GLU A 121 -27.79 -30.44 12.71
N LEU A 122 -28.92 -29.76 12.49
CA LEU A 122 -29.99 -30.18 11.57
C LEU A 122 -30.04 -29.20 10.39
N THR A 123 -29.97 -29.72 9.18
CA THR A 123 -30.11 -28.90 7.97
C THR A 123 -31.53 -29.02 7.42
N ALA A 124 -32.19 -27.89 7.22
CA ALA A 124 -33.52 -27.81 6.66
C ALA A 124 -33.56 -26.83 5.47
N GLY A 125 -33.50 -27.35 4.26
CA GLY A 125 -33.38 -26.57 3.04
C GLY A 125 -32.08 -25.76 3.01
N LYS A 126 -32.20 -24.42 3.02
CA LYS A 126 -31.03 -23.51 3.05
C LYS A 126 -30.61 -23.10 4.48
N LYS A 127 -31.32 -23.57 5.50
CA LYS A 127 -31.06 -23.22 6.89
C LYS A 127 -30.34 -24.33 7.62
N THR A 128 -29.47 -23.95 8.57
CA THR A 128 -28.82 -24.87 9.51
C THR A 128 -29.22 -24.48 10.93
N TYR A 129 -29.68 -25.45 11.69
CA TYR A 129 -30.11 -25.30 13.06
C TYR A 129 -29.17 -26.06 14.00
N LEU A 130 -28.78 -25.46 15.11
CA LEU A 130 -28.15 -26.18 16.22
C LEU A 130 -29.26 -26.67 17.15
N ALA A 131 -29.51 -27.97 17.16
CA ALA A 131 -30.55 -28.61 17.94
C ALA A 131 -29.95 -29.20 19.25
N ASN A 132 -30.57 -28.83 20.37
CA ASN A 132 -30.29 -29.35 21.70
C ASN A 132 -31.40 -30.37 22.05
N PHE A 133 -31.01 -31.61 22.27
CA PHE A 133 -31.90 -32.69 22.69
C PHE A 133 -31.84 -32.76 24.22
N VAL A 134 -32.93 -32.37 24.87
CA VAL A 134 -33.02 -32.26 26.32
C VAL A 134 -33.94 -33.36 26.84
N PRO A 135 -33.44 -34.36 27.59
CA PRO A 135 -34.26 -35.40 28.17
C PRO A 135 -35.12 -34.84 29.31
N VAL A 136 -36.40 -35.28 29.38
CA VAL A 136 -37.32 -34.98 30.48
C VAL A 136 -37.78 -36.31 31.05
N PRO A 137 -36.99 -36.94 31.94
CA PRO A 137 -37.22 -38.32 32.41
C PRO A 137 -38.55 -38.50 33.15
N GLU A 138 -39.02 -37.47 33.84
CA GLU A 138 -40.27 -37.54 34.61
C GLU A 138 -41.52 -37.76 33.72
N PHE A 139 -41.38 -37.49 32.42
CA PHE A 139 -42.52 -37.56 31.47
C PHE A 139 -42.22 -38.42 30.26
N ASP A 140 -41.15 -39.19 30.27
CA ASP A 140 -40.79 -40.14 29.21
C ASP A 140 -40.68 -39.54 27.80
N PHE A 141 -40.21 -38.28 27.67
CA PHE A 141 -40.03 -37.63 26.38
C PHE A 141 -38.71 -36.81 26.32
N ILE A 142 -38.34 -36.40 25.13
CA ILE A 142 -37.26 -35.46 24.84
C ILE A 142 -37.85 -34.21 24.24
N ILE A 143 -37.38 -33.02 24.68
CA ILE A 143 -37.63 -31.74 24.02
C ILE A 143 -36.42 -31.36 23.19
N ILE A 144 -36.67 -30.99 21.93
CA ILE A 144 -35.64 -30.46 21.04
C ILE A 144 -35.85 -28.96 20.92
N TYR A 145 -34.83 -28.20 21.32
CA TYR A 145 -34.76 -26.75 21.07
C TYR A 145 -33.74 -26.50 20.00
N ALA A 146 -34.10 -25.84 18.91
CA ALA A 146 -33.18 -25.58 17.81
C ALA A 146 -33.01 -24.07 17.59
N ALA A 147 -31.78 -23.61 17.43
CA ALA A 147 -31.44 -22.24 17.09
C ALA A 147 -30.96 -22.16 15.64
N ASP A 148 -31.45 -21.21 14.87
CA ASP A 148 -30.96 -20.96 13.51
C ASP A 148 -29.53 -20.39 13.57
N ILE A 149 -28.56 -21.16 13.09
CA ILE A 149 -27.13 -20.77 13.02
C ILE A 149 -26.68 -20.51 11.60
N THR A 150 -27.61 -20.37 10.64
CA THR A 150 -27.29 -20.18 9.22
C THR A 150 -26.41 -18.97 8.99
N ALA A 151 -26.82 -17.81 9.54
CA ALA A 151 -26.05 -16.58 9.43
C ALA A 151 -24.64 -16.74 10.01
N LYS A 152 -24.52 -17.37 11.18
CA LYS A 152 -23.23 -17.64 11.82
C LYS A 152 -22.33 -18.53 10.97
N LYS A 153 -22.89 -19.56 10.33
CA LYS A 153 -22.15 -20.46 9.42
C LYS A 153 -21.73 -19.78 8.12
N VAL A 154 -22.62 -18.96 7.56
CA VAL A 154 -22.30 -18.18 6.35
C VAL A 154 -21.19 -17.18 6.65
N ILE A 155 -21.30 -16.41 7.73
CA ILE A 155 -20.29 -15.43 8.14
C ILE A 155 -18.93 -16.11 8.38
N ASN A 156 -18.91 -17.28 9.00
CA ASN A 156 -17.67 -18.04 9.20
C ASN A 156 -17.03 -18.56 7.89
N LYS A 157 -17.81 -18.72 6.81
CA LYS A 157 -17.31 -19.14 5.49
C LYS A 157 -16.87 -17.99 4.59
N PHE A 158 -17.20 -16.73 4.93
CA PHE A 158 -16.79 -15.55 4.15
C PHE A 158 -15.26 -15.44 4.02
N PRO A 159 -14.47 -15.58 5.08
CA PRO A 159 -13.02 -15.55 4.97
C PRO A 159 -12.45 -16.68 4.10
N ASP A 160 -13.07 -17.89 4.10
CA ASP A 160 -12.62 -19.03 3.30
C ASP A 160 -12.74 -18.79 1.78
N LYS A 161 -13.70 -17.95 1.38
CA LYS A 161 -13.93 -17.58 -0.03
C LYS A 161 -13.14 -16.35 -0.47
N ASN A 162 -12.44 -15.68 0.45
CA ASN A 162 -11.62 -14.54 0.10
C ASN A 162 -10.38 -15.03 -0.68
N PRO A 163 -10.11 -14.50 -1.89
CA PRO A 163 -8.91 -14.85 -2.66
C PRO A 163 -7.62 -14.33 -2.00
N ASN A 164 -7.74 -13.36 -1.10
CA ASN A 164 -6.63 -12.81 -0.35
C ASN A 164 -6.46 -13.51 1.00
N PRO A 165 -5.23 -13.56 1.55
CA PRO A 165 -4.97 -14.07 2.89
C PRO A 165 -5.80 -13.37 3.96
N VAL A 166 -6.48 -14.17 4.79
CA VAL A 166 -7.20 -13.70 5.97
C VAL A 166 -6.84 -14.59 7.14
N MET A 167 -6.33 -13.98 8.20
CA MET A 167 -5.93 -14.67 9.41
C MET A 167 -6.57 -14.02 10.64
N ARG A 168 -6.94 -14.81 11.64
CA ARG A 168 -7.41 -14.34 12.94
C ARG A 168 -6.37 -14.66 13.99
N ILE A 169 -5.98 -13.62 14.73
CA ILE A 169 -4.90 -13.67 15.70
C ILE A 169 -5.47 -13.25 17.06
N SER A 170 -5.15 -14.02 18.10
CA SER A 170 -5.52 -13.66 19.48
C SER A 170 -4.75 -12.42 19.94
N LYS A 171 -5.19 -11.80 21.03
CA LYS A 171 -4.45 -10.69 21.65
C LYS A 171 -3.02 -11.07 22.11
N ASN A 172 -2.78 -12.36 22.31
CA ASN A 172 -1.46 -12.88 22.67
C ASN A 172 -0.57 -13.18 21.46
N GLY A 173 -1.05 -12.90 20.23
CA GLY A 173 -0.30 -13.16 19.00
C GLY A 173 -0.43 -14.57 18.44
N GLU A 174 -1.36 -15.40 18.95
CA GLU A 174 -1.55 -16.78 18.47
C GLU A 174 -2.50 -16.82 17.27
N LEU A 175 -2.17 -17.64 16.28
CA LEU A 175 -2.97 -17.86 15.09
C LEU A 175 -4.17 -18.76 15.41
N ASN A 176 -5.39 -18.21 15.35
CA ASN A 176 -6.62 -18.93 15.66
C ASN A 176 -7.40 -19.41 14.42
N TYR A 177 -7.13 -18.78 13.27
CA TYR A 177 -7.79 -19.13 12.01
C TYR A 177 -6.95 -18.58 10.85
N PHE A 178 -6.99 -19.26 9.73
CA PHE A 178 -6.50 -18.77 8.43
C PHE A 178 -7.29 -19.42 7.29
N ASN A 179 -7.46 -18.69 6.18
CA ASN A 179 -8.10 -19.20 4.98
C ASN A 179 -7.08 -19.88 4.03
N ASP A 180 -7.56 -20.52 2.96
CA ASP A 180 -6.71 -21.23 2.00
C ASP A 180 -5.66 -20.31 1.35
N ALA A 181 -6.00 -19.05 1.07
CA ALA A 181 -5.07 -18.09 0.50
C ALA A 181 -3.87 -17.76 1.43
N SER A 182 -4.01 -18.00 2.74
CA SER A 182 -2.94 -17.81 3.72
C SER A 182 -1.93 -18.97 3.77
N ASN A 183 -2.20 -20.11 3.13
CA ASN A 183 -1.36 -21.30 3.24
C ASN A 183 0.12 -21.05 2.89
N TYR A 184 0.39 -20.23 1.88
CA TYR A 184 1.77 -19.87 1.53
C TYR A 184 2.48 -19.15 2.67
N ILE A 185 1.81 -18.20 3.29
CA ILE A 185 2.33 -17.40 4.41
C ILE A 185 2.62 -18.30 5.61
N ILE A 186 1.64 -19.12 5.99
CA ILE A 186 1.73 -20.02 7.16
C ILE A 186 2.87 -21.02 7.01
N ARG A 187 3.05 -21.61 5.82
CA ARG A 187 4.17 -22.52 5.53
C ARG A 187 5.52 -21.84 5.63
N ASN A 188 5.66 -20.63 5.11
CA ASN A 188 6.93 -19.90 5.19
C ASN A 188 7.24 -19.40 6.61
N TRP A 189 6.22 -19.10 7.41
CA TRP A 189 6.40 -18.79 8.82
C TRP A 189 6.69 -20.04 9.67
N GLY A 190 6.41 -21.24 9.15
CA GLY A 190 6.63 -22.51 9.86
C GLY A 190 5.73 -22.67 11.07
N ILE A 191 4.51 -22.11 11.04
CA ILE A 191 3.57 -22.11 12.16
C ILE A 191 2.27 -22.82 11.81
N GLY A 192 1.55 -23.29 12.85
CA GLY A 192 0.22 -23.87 12.77
C GLY A 192 -0.81 -23.12 13.62
N LEU A 193 -2.02 -23.66 13.69
CA LEU A 193 -3.07 -23.15 14.57
C LEU A 193 -2.63 -23.21 16.04
N LYS A 194 -2.94 -22.17 16.82
CA LYS A 194 -2.57 -21.94 18.22
C LYS A 194 -1.09 -21.66 18.45
N GLU A 195 -0.31 -21.48 17.40
CA GLU A 195 1.08 -21.05 17.50
C GLU A 195 1.20 -19.53 17.28
N ALA A 196 2.28 -18.95 17.84
CA ALA A 196 2.51 -17.50 17.74
C ALA A 196 2.98 -17.11 16.35
N ILE A 197 2.43 -16.03 15.80
CA ILE A 197 2.93 -15.42 14.57
C ILE A 197 4.28 -14.72 14.82
N PRO A 198 5.08 -14.41 13.78
CA PRO A 198 6.38 -13.77 13.93
C PRO A 198 6.31 -12.53 14.81
N PRO A 199 7.21 -12.41 15.83
CA PRO A 199 7.19 -11.31 16.81
C PRO A 199 7.35 -9.93 16.17
N GLU A 200 7.99 -9.85 15.02
CA GLU A 200 8.20 -8.62 14.26
C GLU A 200 6.89 -8.03 13.79
N ILE A 201 5.95 -8.89 13.37
CA ILE A 201 4.60 -8.47 12.97
C ILE A 201 3.86 -7.90 14.18
N ILE A 202 3.93 -8.59 15.33
CA ILE A 202 3.29 -8.14 16.58
C ILE A 202 3.88 -6.82 17.07
N LYS A 203 5.21 -6.67 17.06
CA LYS A 203 5.90 -5.45 17.54
C LYS A 203 5.54 -4.20 16.73
N ASN A 204 5.34 -4.34 15.44
CA ASN A 204 4.95 -3.22 14.59
C ASN A 204 3.53 -2.73 14.90
N PHE A 205 2.66 -3.60 15.40
CA PHE A 205 1.29 -3.29 15.76
C PHE A 205 1.12 -2.73 17.18
N THR A 206 2.03 -3.05 18.11
CA THR A 206 1.95 -2.57 19.51
C THR A 206 2.56 -1.19 19.72
N LYS A 207 3.31 -0.65 18.75
CA LYS A 207 4.01 0.65 18.88
C LYS A 207 3.17 1.88 18.55
N GLN A 208 1.99 1.74 17.98
CA GLN A 208 1.13 2.87 17.59
C GLN A 208 -0.25 2.77 18.23
N ASN A 209 -0.84 3.94 18.55
CA ASN A 209 -2.08 4.08 19.32
C ASN A 209 -3.27 3.28 18.76
N ALA A 210 -4.10 2.78 19.67
CA ALA A 210 -5.09 1.71 19.55
C ALA A 210 -6.32 1.93 18.61
N ASN A 211 -6.36 2.95 17.77
CA ASN A 211 -7.59 3.31 17.02
C ASN A 211 -7.48 3.28 15.47
N ASP A 212 -6.30 3.03 14.88
CA ASP A 212 -6.16 3.04 13.42
C ASP A 212 -5.77 1.66 12.87
N ALA A 213 -6.31 1.33 11.69
CA ALA A 213 -5.88 0.17 10.93
C ALA A 213 -4.37 0.27 10.63
N HIS A 214 -3.61 -0.74 11.04
CA HIS A 214 -2.16 -0.73 10.87
C HIS A 214 -1.77 -1.48 9.60
N ASN A 215 -1.15 -0.73 8.70
CA ASN A 215 -0.70 -1.23 7.41
C ASN A 215 0.81 -1.44 7.43
N MET A 216 1.28 -2.55 6.88
CA MET A 216 2.70 -2.83 6.72
C MET A 216 2.98 -3.69 5.50
N GLU A 217 4.12 -3.44 4.88
CA GLU A 217 4.68 -4.35 3.89
C GLU A 217 5.59 -5.37 4.60
N TYR A 218 5.47 -6.63 4.23
CA TYR A 218 6.25 -7.70 4.83
C TYR A 218 6.61 -8.77 3.79
N GLU A 219 7.88 -9.16 3.77
CA GLU A 219 8.37 -10.20 2.89
C GLU A 219 8.17 -11.58 3.50
N VAL A 220 7.56 -12.48 2.74
CA VAL A 220 7.32 -13.87 3.11
C VAL A 220 7.87 -14.78 2.01
N GLY A 221 9.00 -15.40 2.24
CA GLY A 221 9.71 -16.17 1.21
C GLY A 221 10.13 -15.27 0.04
N ASN A 222 9.64 -15.57 -1.16
CA ASN A 222 9.90 -14.77 -2.36
C ASN A 222 8.75 -13.84 -2.74
N LYS A 223 7.80 -13.60 -1.83
CA LYS A 223 6.62 -12.75 -2.04
C LYS A 223 6.58 -11.59 -1.07
N THR A 224 6.06 -10.46 -1.52
CA THR A 224 5.79 -9.29 -0.69
C THR A 224 4.30 -9.14 -0.48
N TYR A 225 3.89 -9.07 0.79
CA TYR A 225 2.51 -8.87 1.19
C TYR A 225 2.32 -7.50 1.82
N TYR A 226 1.21 -6.87 1.48
CA TYR A 226 0.69 -5.71 2.20
C TYR A 226 -0.30 -6.21 3.24
N PHE A 227 0.08 -6.12 4.51
CA PHE A 227 -0.76 -6.54 5.63
C PHE A 227 -1.51 -5.36 6.22
N ASN A 228 -2.79 -5.61 6.49
CA ASN A 228 -3.67 -4.71 7.24
C ASN A 228 -4.19 -5.45 8.47
N LEU A 229 -3.86 -4.96 9.65
CA LEU A 229 -4.35 -5.49 10.91
C LEU A 229 -5.50 -4.66 11.44
N VAL A 230 -6.64 -5.30 11.67
CA VAL A 230 -7.85 -4.69 12.20
C VAL A 230 -8.18 -5.31 13.55
N LYS A 231 -8.26 -4.49 14.60
CA LYS A 231 -8.71 -4.93 15.93
C LYS A 231 -10.23 -5.01 15.95
N ILE A 232 -10.76 -6.14 16.38
CA ILE A 232 -12.20 -6.34 16.60
C ILE A 232 -12.48 -6.24 18.10
N ASN A 233 -12.91 -5.06 18.53
CA ASN A 233 -13.05 -4.72 19.96
C ASN A 233 -14.08 -5.60 20.71
N GLU A 234 -15.11 -6.09 19.99
CA GLU A 234 -16.17 -6.91 20.58
C GLU A 234 -15.71 -8.35 20.91
N PHE A 235 -14.61 -8.81 20.35
CA PHE A 235 -14.22 -10.22 20.41
C PHE A 235 -12.77 -10.50 20.80
N ASP A 236 -12.04 -9.54 21.32
CA ASP A 236 -10.65 -9.71 21.84
C ASP A 236 -9.69 -10.41 20.86
N PHE A 237 -9.83 -10.18 19.55
CA PHE A 237 -8.94 -10.70 18.51
C PHE A 237 -8.63 -9.66 17.43
N PHE A 238 -7.61 -9.94 16.64
CA PHE A 238 -7.23 -9.17 15.47
C PHE A 238 -7.52 -9.97 14.19
N LEU A 239 -7.93 -9.25 13.14
CA LEU A 239 -7.97 -9.78 11.78
C LEU A 239 -6.79 -9.22 11.00
N LEU A 240 -5.98 -10.08 10.43
CA LEU A 240 -4.88 -9.74 9.53
C LEU A 240 -5.29 -10.08 8.10
N TYR A 241 -5.42 -9.04 7.28
CA TYR A 241 -5.67 -9.17 5.86
C TYR A 241 -4.35 -8.98 5.11
N GLY A 242 -4.03 -9.91 4.22
CA GLY A 242 -2.85 -9.83 3.35
C GLY A 242 -3.27 -9.59 1.91
N THR A 243 -2.56 -8.73 1.20
CA THR A 243 -2.66 -8.59 -0.25
C THR A 243 -1.28 -8.88 -0.84
N ASP A 244 -1.19 -9.82 -1.76
CA ASP A 244 0.06 -10.08 -2.49
C ASP A 244 0.34 -8.89 -3.42
N ILE A 245 1.42 -8.17 -3.15
CA ILE A 245 1.87 -7.01 -3.93
C ILE A 245 3.20 -7.28 -4.65
N THR A 246 3.60 -8.54 -4.78
CA THR A 246 4.88 -8.94 -5.38
C THR A 246 5.03 -8.38 -6.78
N ASP A 247 4.05 -8.60 -7.66
CA ASP A 247 4.08 -8.09 -9.04
C ASP A 247 4.17 -6.55 -9.09
N THR A 248 3.50 -5.88 -8.14
CA THR A 248 3.54 -4.41 -8.04
C THR A 248 4.93 -3.95 -7.64
N LYS A 249 5.53 -4.59 -6.62
CA LYS A 249 6.90 -4.28 -6.16
C LYS A 249 7.95 -4.60 -7.21
N ASP A 250 7.81 -5.69 -7.91
CA ASP A 250 8.70 -6.05 -9.01
C ASP A 250 8.63 -5.01 -10.15
N LYS A 251 7.43 -4.57 -10.51
CA LYS A 251 7.24 -3.48 -11.48
C LYS A 251 7.85 -2.17 -10.99
N GLU A 252 7.59 -1.76 -9.74
CA GLU A 252 8.20 -0.57 -9.14
C GLU A 252 9.73 -0.65 -9.15
N MET A 253 10.29 -1.81 -8.80
CA MET A 253 11.74 -2.03 -8.83
C MET A 253 12.30 -1.93 -10.27
N ILE A 254 11.65 -2.55 -11.24
CA ILE A 254 12.05 -2.47 -12.65
C ILE A 254 11.99 -1.02 -13.12
N LEU A 255 10.91 -0.30 -12.84
CA LEU A 255 10.77 1.12 -13.19
C LEU A 255 11.84 1.98 -12.53
N THR A 256 12.17 1.73 -11.26
CA THR A 256 13.26 2.41 -10.54
C THR A 256 14.63 2.11 -11.14
N LYS A 257 14.87 0.89 -11.61
CA LYS A 257 16.11 0.54 -12.33
C LYS A 257 16.15 1.22 -13.69
N LEU A 258 15.06 1.22 -14.45
CA LEU A 258 14.96 1.85 -15.76
C LEU A 258 15.08 3.38 -15.68
N SER A 259 14.57 4.01 -14.62
CA SER A 259 14.66 5.46 -14.44
C SER A 259 16.11 5.97 -14.41
N LYS A 260 17.10 5.12 -14.05
CA LYS A 260 18.51 5.47 -14.06
C LYS A 260 19.11 5.65 -15.45
N TYR A 261 18.42 5.18 -16.49
CA TYR A 261 18.86 5.31 -17.89
C TYR A 261 18.32 6.56 -18.59
N PHE A 262 17.43 7.30 -17.91
CA PHE A 262 16.84 8.54 -18.42
C PHE A 262 17.20 9.71 -17.52
N SER A 263 17.22 10.92 -18.08
CA SER A 263 17.29 12.10 -17.22
C SER A 263 16.00 12.19 -16.37
N PRO A 264 16.08 12.67 -15.12
CA PRO A 264 14.90 12.77 -14.25
C PRO A 264 13.77 13.62 -14.85
N GLN A 265 14.08 14.65 -15.62
CA GLN A 265 13.09 15.50 -16.27
C GLN A 265 12.32 14.73 -17.35
N VAL A 266 13.02 13.98 -18.21
CA VAL A 266 12.41 13.15 -19.27
C VAL A 266 11.57 12.03 -18.65
N TYR A 267 12.15 11.33 -17.67
CA TYR A 267 11.43 10.28 -16.95
C TYR A 267 10.13 10.78 -16.33
N ASN A 268 10.19 11.90 -15.60
CA ASN A 268 9.00 12.47 -14.96
C ASN A 268 7.97 12.92 -15.99
N SER A 269 8.39 13.56 -17.10
CA SER A 269 7.46 14.02 -18.14
C SER A 269 6.77 12.88 -18.90
N ILE A 270 7.44 11.72 -19.05
CA ILE A 270 6.81 10.50 -19.57
C ILE A 270 5.78 9.97 -18.55
N PHE A 271 6.13 9.91 -17.26
CA PHE A 271 5.24 9.40 -16.23
C PHE A 271 4.02 10.27 -15.96
N THR A 272 4.14 11.59 -16.09
CA THR A 272 3.02 12.52 -15.96
C THR A 272 2.16 12.60 -17.23
N GLY A 273 2.58 11.93 -18.31
CA GLY A 273 1.88 11.96 -19.60
C GLY A 273 2.07 13.28 -20.38
N GLU A 274 3.00 14.16 -19.93
CA GLU A 274 3.35 15.38 -20.65
C GLU A 274 4.17 15.09 -21.91
N LEU A 275 4.90 13.98 -21.91
CA LEU A 275 5.73 13.51 -23.02
C LEU A 275 5.27 12.11 -23.45
N ASP A 276 4.97 11.98 -24.73
CA ASP A 276 4.58 10.70 -25.33
C ASP A 276 5.82 9.95 -25.86
N VAL A 277 5.81 8.62 -25.75
CA VAL A 277 6.91 7.76 -26.23
C VAL A 277 6.66 7.40 -27.70
N LYS A 278 6.80 8.38 -28.57
CA LYS A 278 6.72 8.24 -30.04
C LYS A 278 7.74 9.15 -30.68
N ILE A 279 8.05 8.91 -31.95
CA ILE A 279 8.87 9.82 -32.76
C ILE A 279 8.11 11.13 -32.92
N ASP A 280 8.52 12.13 -32.14
CA ASP A 280 7.95 13.48 -32.19
C ASP A 280 9.05 14.49 -31.87
N THR A 281 9.18 15.49 -32.71
CA THR A 281 10.24 16.48 -32.60
C THR A 281 9.71 17.88 -32.82
N ASN A 282 10.21 18.83 -32.05
CA ASN A 282 9.78 20.21 -32.10
C ASN A 282 10.99 21.15 -32.20
N ARG A 283 10.82 22.27 -32.92
CA ARG A 283 11.80 23.36 -32.97
C ARG A 283 11.64 24.24 -31.74
N LYS A 284 12.68 24.30 -30.89
CA LYS A 284 12.68 25.10 -29.65
C LYS A 284 13.97 25.86 -29.50
N ASN A 285 13.90 27.03 -28.85
CA ASN A 285 15.10 27.70 -28.35
C ASN A 285 15.61 26.95 -27.14
N VAL A 286 16.80 26.39 -27.24
CA VAL A 286 17.45 25.66 -26.15
C VAL A 286 18.86 26.21 -25.93
N THR A 287 19.32 26.12 -24.69
CA THR A 287 20.71 26.41 -24.35
C THR A 287 21.43 25.08 -24.14
N VAL A 288 22.38 24.80 -25.02
CA VAL A 288 23.16 23.56 -25.05
C VAL A 288 24.49 23.80 -24.37
N PHE A 289 24.89 22.87 -23.51
CA PHE A 289 26.15 22.85 -22.77
C PHE A 289 26.91 21.57 -23.10
N PHE A 290 28.21 21.72 -23.31
CA PHE A 290 29.17 20.62 -23.38
C PHE A 290 30.30 20.85 -22.37
N SER A 291 30.75 19.76 -21.75
CA SER A 291 32.00 19.76 -20.98
C SER A 291 32.81 18.51 -21.29
N ASP A 292 34.13 18.63 -21.22
CA ASP A 292 35.10 17.56 -21.52
C ASP A 292 36.33 17.68 -20.62
N ILE A 293 36.91 16.57 -20.21
CA ILE A 293 38.16 16.53 -19.42
C ILE A 293 39.35 16.60 -20.36
N LYS A 294 40.17 17.63 -20.24
CA LYS A 294 41.36 17.78 -21.09
C LYS A 294 42.33 16.62 -20.87
N GLY A 295 42.69 15.94 -21.97
CA GLY A 295 43.68 14.86 -21.94
C GLY A 295 43.23 13.59 -21.24
N PHE A 296 41.92 13.37 -21.13
CA PHE A 296 41.36 12.19 -20.46
C PHE A 296 41.92 10.86 -21.02
N THR A 297 42.09 10.74 -22.32
CA THR A 297 42.71 9.56 -22.94
C THR A 297 44.09 9.23 -22.34
N THR A 298 44.92 10.24 -22.11
CA THR A 298 46.23 10.04 -21.47
C THR A 298 46.09 9.63 -20.00
N ILE A 299 45.08 10.12 -19.31
CA ILE A 299 44.79 9.75 -17.92
C ILE A 299 44.32 8.29 -17.86
N THR A 300 43.47 7.85 -18.79
CA THR A 300 42.93 6.47 -18.83
C THR A 300 44.04 5.44 -19.09
N GLU A 301 45.04 5.77 -19.88
CA GLU A 301 46.18 4.86 -20.17
C GLU A 301 47.08 4.61 -18.95
N LYS A 302 47.02 5.48 -17.93
CA LYS A 302 47.89 5.42 -16.75
C LYS A 302 47.21 4.80 -15.53
N LEU A 303 45.89 4.61 -15.56
CA LEU A 303 45.11 4.13 -14.43
C LEU A 303 44.64 2.70 -14.59
N GLU A 304 44.62 1.97 -13.49
CA GLU A 304 43.91 0.70 -13.42
C GLU A 304 42.40 0.90 -13.68
N PRO A 305 41.72 -0.01 -14.40
CA PRO A 305 40.34 0.14 -14.81
C PRO A 305 39.36 0.40 -13.64
N GLU A 306 39.62 -0.20 -12.49
CA GLU A 306 38.78 -0.05 -11.29
C GLU A 306 38.87 1.38 -10.72
N ILE A 307 40.09 1.91 -10.64
CA ILE A 307 40.33 3.29 -10.16
C ILE A 307 39.71 4.29 -11.13
N LEU A 308 39.94 4.07 -12.45
CA LEU A 308 39.33 4.91 -13.47
C LEU A 308 37.82 4.93 -13.35
N THR A 309 37.20 3.75 -13.19
CA THR A 309 35.74 3.63 -13.05
C THR A 309 35.22 4.39 -11.81
N GLU A 310 35.92 4.29 -10.69
CA GLU A 310 35.53 5.02 -9.46
C GLU A 310 35.65 6.53 -9.66
N LEU A 311 36.73 7.01 -10.23
CA LEU A 311 36.98 8.43 -10.42
C LEU A 311 36.03 9.06 -11.41
N ILE A 312 35.78 8.42 -12.57
CA ILE A 312 34.87 8.96 -13.57
C ILE A 312 33.41 8.91 -13.07
N THR A 313 33.03 7.84 -12.38
CA THR A 313 31.69 7.74 -11.78
C THR A 313 31.46 8.85 -10.74
N TYR A 314 32.46 9.11 -9.91
CA TYR A 314 32.38 10.21 -8.93
C TYR A 314 32.26 11.58 -9.63
N TYR A 315 33.08 11.84 -10.65
CA TYR A 315 33.03 13.08 -11.44
C TYR A 315 31.66 13.27 -12.10
N LEU A 316 31.19 12.27 -12.84
CA LEU A 316 29.89 12.33 -13.52
C LEU A 316 28.73 12.50 -12.53
N THR A 317 28.77 11.82 -11.38
CA THR A 317 27.76 11.95 -10.33
C THR A 317 27.69 13.38 -9.79
N GLU A 318 28.82 13.97 -9.46
CA GLU A 318 28.86 15.34 -8.92
C GLU A 318 28.42 16.38 -9.95
N MET A 319 28.81 16.22 -11.22
CA MET A 319 28.37 17.12 -12.30
C MET A 319 26.89 16.96 -12.60
N THR A 320 26.38 15.73 -12.63
CA THR A 320 24.95 15.45 -12.86
C THR A 320 24.08 15.99 -11.72
N ASN A 321 24.50 15.83 -10.47
CA ASN A 321 23.76 16.38 -9.34
C ASN A 321 23.61 17.91 -9.43
N ILE A 322 24.69 18.58 -9.85
CA ILE A 322 24.64 20.03 -10.11
C ILE A 322 23.69 20.35 -11.27
N ALA A 323 23.73 19.58 -12.36
CA ALA A 323 22.86 19.80 -13.50
C ALA A 323 21.38 19.67 -13.11
N ILE A 324 21.03 18.63 -12.37
CA ILE A 324 19.67 18.39 -11.89
C ILE A 324 19.19 19.52 -10.95
N GLU A 325 20.06 19.98 -10.05
CA GLU A 325 19.75 21.08 -9.12
C GLU A 325 19.35 22.38 -9.85
N TYR A 326 19.98 22.64 -11.01
CA TYR A 326 19.65 23.80 -11.84
C TYR A 326 18.51 23.57 -12.83
N GLY A 327 17.87 22.41 -12.82
CA GLY A 327 16.74 22.08 -13.70
C GLY A 327 17.16 21.72 -15.12
N ALA A 328 18.39 21.26 -15.31
CA ALA A 328 18.92 20.86 -16.61
C ALA A 328 18.43 19.48 -17.07
N THR A 329 18.30 19.27 -18.36
CA THR A 329 18.16 17.95 -18.95
C THR A 329 19.51 17.41 -19.35
N VAL A 330 19.98 16.37 -18.66
CA VAL A 330 21.21 15.65 -19.04
C VAL A 330 20.86 14.75 -20.22
N ASP A 331 21.45 15.04 -21.37
CA ASP A 331 21.21 14.26 -22.60
C ASP A 331 21.98 12.93 -22.54
N LYS A 332 23.28 13.00 -22.58
CA LYS A 332 24.14 11.81 -22.59
C LYS A 332 25.57 12.09 -22.13
N TYR A 333 26.25 11.03 -21.79
CA TYR A 333 27.69 11.03 -21.60
C TYR A 333 28.37 10.48 -22.87
N ILE A 334 29.44 11.12 -23.32
CA ILE A 334 30.21 10.73 -24.47
C ILE A 334 31.66 10.51 -23.98
N GLY A 335 31.94 9.33 -23.44
CA GLY A 335 33.15 9.09 -22.66
C GLY A 335 33.14 9.89 -21.36
N ASP A 336 34.08 10.83 -21.23
CA ASP A 336 34.18 11.77 -20.13
C ASP A 336 33.43 13.09 -20.39
N ALA A 337 32.99 13.32 -21.62
CA ALA A 337 32.20 14.49 -21.97
C ALA A 337 30.73 14.37 -21.51
N ILE A 338 30.15 15.49 -21.11
CA ILE A 338 28.77 15.58 -20.71
C ILE A 338 28.04 16.55 -21.64
N MET A 339 26.95 16.09 -22.25
CA MET A 339 26.03 16.92 -22.99
C MET A 339 24.78 17.20 -22.16
N ILE A 340 24.43 18.47 -22.03
CA ILE A 340 23.29 18.96 -21.24
C ILE A 340 22.57 20.04 -22.04
N PHE A 341 21.25 20.16 -21.86
CA PHE A 341 20.51 21.28 -22.40
C PHE A 341 19.43 21.82 -21.45
N PHE A 342 19.02 23.05 -21.66
CA PHE A 342 17.93 23.73 -20.98
C PHE A 342 16.90 24.18 -22.00
N GLY A 343 15.62 24.25 -21.58
CA GLY A 343 14.52 24.73 -22.40
C GLY A 343 13.57 23.64 -22.88
N ASP A 344 13.86 22.36 -22.55
CA ASP A 344 12.99 21.22 -22.81
C ASP A 344 13.36 20.01 -21.94
N PRO A 345 12.41 19.15 -21.50
CA PRO A 345 10.96 19.25 -21.60
C PRO A 345 10.37 20.39 -20.75
N LYS A 346 11.11 20.88 -19.76
CA LYS A 346 10.72 22.02 -18.93
C LYS A 346 11.50 23.28 -19.31
N THR A 347 10.82 24.43 -19.32
CA THR A 347 11.44 25.74 -19.59
C THR A 347 10.90 26.78 -18.63
N GLU A 348 11.77 27.67 -18.17
CA GLU A 348 11.41 28.90 -17.46
C GLU A 348 11.52 30.14 -18.37
N GLY A 349 11.73 29.90 -19.66
CA GLY A 349 11.92 30.91 -20.69
C GLY A 349 13.41 31.11 -21.05
N ILE A 350 13.66 31.45 -22.33
CA ILE A 350 14.99 31.48 -22.96
C ILE A 350 16.06 32.16 -22.09
N LYS A 351 15.69 33.31 -21.48
CA LYS A 351 16.64 34.08 -20.67
C LYS A 351 17.00 33.35 -19.38
N LYS A 352 16.01 32.84 -18.66
CA LYS A 352 16.26 32.12 -17.40
C LYS A 352 17.03 30.82 -17.65
N ASP A 353 16.64 30.08 -18.68
CA ASP A 353 17.27 28.83 -19.09
C ASP A 353 18.76 29.07 -19.41
N ALA A 354 19.09 30.11 -20.17
CA ALA A 354 20.48 30.48 -20.48
C ALA A 354 21.27 30.93 -19.25
N VAL A 355 20.66 31.72 -18.36
CA VAL A 355 21.30 32.15 -17.10
C VAL A 355 21.54 30.94 -16.18
N SER A 356 20.56 30.04 -16.04
CA SER A 356 20.67 28.82 -15.23
C SER A 356 21.77 27.91 -15.77
N CYS A 357 21.87 27.75 -17.09
CA CYS A 357 22.94 26.97 -17.72
C CYS A 357 24.34 27.51 -17.37
N VAL A 358 24.55 28.81 -17.49
CA VAL A 358 25.84 29.43 -17.16
C VAL A 358 26.12 29.39 -15.66
N ALA A 359 25.11 29.59 -14.80
CA ALA A 359 25.25 29.48 -13.36
C ALA A 359 25.61 28.05 -12.93
N MET A 360 24.99 27.05 -13.55
CA MET A 360 25.33 25.62 -13.42
C MET A 360 26.82 25.39 -13.77
N ALA A 361 27.27 25.86 -14.94
CA ALA A 361 28.66 25.72 -15.38
C ALA A 361 29.64 26.35 -14.39
N LEU A 362 29.33 27.54 -13.86
CA LEU A 362 30.13 28.18 -12.81
C LEU A 362 30.17 27.36 -11.51
N LYS A 363 29.08 26.75 -11.09
CA LYS A 363 29.03 25.86 -9.91
C LYS A 363 29.84 24.59 -10.16
N MET A 364 29.71 23.97 -11.35
CA MET A 364 30.54 22.83 -11.76
C MET A 364 32.01 23.16 -11.68
N LYS A 365 32.45 24.31 -12.26
CA LYS A 365 33.84 24.79 -12.18
C LYS A 365 34.33 24.93 -10.73
N ARG A 366 33.52 25.48 -9.83
CA ARG A 366 33.87 25.56 -8.39
C ARG A 366 34.02 24.18 -7.74
N LYS A 367 33.15 23.23 -8.09
CA LYS A 367 33.18 21.86 -7.55
C LYS A 367 34.42 21.07 -7.95
N LEU A 368 35.00 21.37 -9.12
CA LEU A 368 36.22 20.73 -9.59
C LEU A 368 37.39 20.82 -8.59
N LYS A 369 37.50 21.89 -7.79
CA LYS A 369 38.50 22.00 -6.72
C LYS A 369 38.41 20.84 -5.71
N ALA A 370 37.20 20.44 -5.32
CA ALA A 370 36.99 19.32 -4.40
C ALA A 370 37.26 17.95 -5.08
N ILE A 371 36.84 17.82 -6.35
CA ILE A 371 37.07 16.60 -7.14
C ILE A 371 38.56 16.36 -7.36
N ARG A 372 39.35 17.39 -7.69
CA ARG A 372 40.81 17.31 -7.82
C ARG A 372 41.50 16.78 -6.57
N LYS A 373 41.09 17.27 -5.37
CA LYS A 373 41.61 16.77 -4.08
C LYS A 373 41.39 15.26 -3.93
N ARG A 374 40.23 14.79 -4.31
CA ARG A 374 39.93 13.34 -4.29
C ARG A 374 40.77 12.58 -5.33
N TRP A 375 40.89 13.09 -6.55
CA TRP A 375 41.71 12.44 -7.59
C TRP A 375 43.19 12.38 -7.18
N ALA A 376 43.73 13.44 -6.56
CA ALA A 376 45.07 13.45 -6.01
C ALA A 376 45.31 12.37 -4.93
N SER A 377 44.30 12.03 -4.14
CA SER A 377 44.41 10.97 -3.13
C SER A 377 44.58 9.55 -3.73
N PHE A 378 44.25 9.37 -5.00
CA PHE A 378 44.49 8.14 -5.76
C PHE A 378 45.86 8.16 -6.51
N GLY A 379 46.72 9.13 -6.20
CA GLY A 379 48.08 9.19 -6.79
C GLY A 379 48.14 9.91 -8.13
N LEU A 380 47.06 10.53 -8.61
CA LEU A 380 47.09 11.32 -9.84
C LEU A 380 47.78 12.64 -9.59
N THR A 381 48.92 12.85 -10.21
CA THR A 381 49.69 14.11 -10.16
C THR A 381 49.20 15.13 -11.19
N GLU A 382 48.43 14.68 -12.18
CA GLU A 382 47.91 15.52 -13.24
C GLU A 382 46.67 16.26 -12.81
N SER A 383 46.54 17.53 -13.22
CA SER A 383 45.40 18.36 -12.91
C SER A 383 44.16 17.89 -13.69
N LEU A 384 43.03 17.70 -12.98
CA LEU A 384 41.73 17.49 -13.63
C LEU A 384 41.25 18.83 -14.21
N ASP A 385 41.52 19.05 -15.47
CA ASP A 385 41.14 20.25 -16.19
C ASP A 385 39.93 19.99 -17.08
N VAL A 386 38.87 20.79 -16.92
CA VAL A 386 37.63 20.65 -17.69
C VAL A 386 37.40 21.88 -18.55
N ARG A 387 37.07 21.65 -19.82
CA ARG A 387 36.65 22.69 -20.76
C ARG A 387 35.13 22.70 -20.84
N MET A 388 34.54 23.88 -21.04
CA MET A 388 33.09 24.03 -21.11
C MET A 388 32.69 24.97 -22.25
N GLY A 389 31.68 24.57 -23.03
CA GLY A 389 31.13 25.36 -24.14
C GLY A 389 29.62 25.48 -24.03
N ILE A 390 29.06 26.68 -24.24
CA ILE A 390 27.62 26.95 -24.16
C ILE A 390 27.16 27.75 -25.37
N HIS A 391 26.04 27.30 -25.96
CA HIS A 391 25.38 28.02 -27.04
C HIS A 391 23.88 27.96 -26.91
N THR A 392 23.21 29.09 -27.22
CA THR A 392 21.76 29.18 -27.25
C THR A 392 21.29 29.41 -28.68
N ASP A 393 20.46 28.50 -29.22
CA ASP A 393 19.93 28.58 -30.59
C ASP A 393 18.62 27.79 -30.73
N ILE A 394 17.96 27.93 -31.86
CA ILE A 394 16.82 27.11 -32.25
C ILE A 394 17.35 25.74 -32.70
N CYS A 395 17.06 24.69 -31.94
CA CYS A 395 17.36 23.31 -32.26
C CYS A 395 16.10 22.47 -32.38
N THR A 396 16.23 21.28 -32.93
CA THR A 396 15.15 20.29 -32.95
C THR A 396 15.31 19.39 -31.75
N VAL A 397 14.29 19.34 -30.87
CA VAL A 397 14.27 18.55 -29.63
C VAL A 397 13.16 17.54 -29.70
N GLY A 398 13.35 16.36 -29.16
CA GLY A 398 12.34 15.32 -29.06
C GLY A 398 12.92 13.91 -29.13
N ASN A 399 12.05 12.96 -29.41
CA ASN A 399 12.44 11.56 -29.58
C ASN A 399 12.96 11.30 -30.98
N PHE A 400 14.20 10.88 -31.06
CA PHE A 400 14.87 10.48 -32.31
C PHE A 400 15.26 9.02 -32.23
N GLY A 401 15.19 8.31 -33.36
CA GLY A 401 15.67 6.92 -33.43
C GLY A 401 14.82 6.06 -34.36
N SER A 402 14.74 4.77 -34.03
CA SER A 402 13.90 3.79 -34.70
C SER A 402 12.62 3.52 -33.88
N GLU A 403 11.70 2.72 -34.45
CA GLU A 403 10.50 2.29 -33.74
C GLU A 403 10.84 1.52 -32.44
N ASP A 404 11.96 0.79 -32.41
CA ASP A 404 12.37 -0.04 -31.28
C ASP A 404 13.32 0.67 -30.31
N ARG A 405 13.93 1.81 -30.72
CA ARG A 405 14.91 2.52 -29.89
C ARG A 405 14.82 4.03 -30.12
N LEU A 406 14.43 4.74 -29.07
CA LEU A 406 14.28 6.18 -29.05
C LEU A 406 15.26 6.81 -28.06
N ASP A 407 15.90 7.89 -28.51
CA ASP A 407 16.70 8.77 -27.65
C ASP A 407 16.02 10.14 -27.61
N TYR A 408 15.72 10.64 -26.40
CA TYR A 408 15.26 12.00 -26.22
C TYR A 408 16.47 12.93 -26.21
N THR A 409 16.64 13.69 -27.27
CA THR A 409 17.86 14.47 -27.49
C THR A 409 17.59 15.75 -28.29
N VAL A 410 18.64 16.53 -28.46
CA VAL A 410 18.66 17.78 -29.24
C VAL A 410 19.57 17.61 -30.45
N LEU A 411 19.07 17.94 -31.61
CA LEU A 411 19.82 17.98 -32.86
C LEU A 411 19.80 19.36 -33.51
N GLY A 412 20.90 19.73 -34.16
CA GLY A 412 21.00 20.96 -34.93
C GLY A 412 22.38 21.59 -34.93
N ASN A 413 22.52 22.66 -35.72
CA ASN A 413 23.81 23.39 -35.82
C ASN A 413 24.21 24.03 -34.49
N GLY A 414 23.22 24.35 -33.61
CA GLY A 414 23.46 24.88 -32.28
C GLY A 414 24.23 23.91 -31.39
N VAL A 415 23.90 22.60 -31.46
CA VAL A 415 24.62 21.54 -30.72
C VAL A 415 26.07 21.47 -31.14
N ASN A 416 26.33 21.46 -32.45
CA ASN A 416 27.68 21.44 -33.01
C ASN A 416 28.49 22.68 -32.62
N LEU A 417 27.86 23.84 -32.49
CA LEU A 417 28.56 25.04 -32.10
C LEU A 417 28.90 25.02 -30.59
N ALA A 418 28.01 24.53 -29.73
CA ALA A 418 28.32 24.36 -28.31
C ALA A 418 29.51 23.41 -28.09
N SER A 419 29.55 22.26 -28.79
CA SER A 419 30.70 21.33 -28.75
C SER A 419 32.01 21.97 -29.22
N ARG A 420 31.98 22.79 -30.29
CA ARG A 420 33.18 23.51 -30.75
C ARG A 420 33.67 24.56 -29.76
N LEU A 421 32.75 25.26 -29.09
CA LEU A 421 33.11 26.20 -28.04
C LEU A 421 33.82 25.51 -26.88
N GLU A 422 33.32 24.31 -26.50
CA GLU A 422 34.02 23.47 -25.51
C GLU A 422 35.46 23.18 -25.95
N THR A 423 35.63 22.66 -27.16
CA THR A 423 36.98 22.29 -27.68
C THR A 423 37.93 23.48 -27.73
N LEU A 424 37.45 24.68 -28.00
CA LEU A 424 38.24 25.93 -28.05
C LEU A 424 38.49 26.55 -26.68
N ALA A 425 37.73 26.18 -25.68
CA ALA A 425 37.88 26.68 -24.33
C ALA A 425 39.27 26.28 -23.76
N LYS A 426 39.93 27.20 -23.06
CA LYS A 426 41.11 26.87 -22.30
C LYS A 426 40.74 26.03 -21.08
N PRO A 427 41.69 25.27 -20.52
CA PRO A 427 41.46 24.49 -19.32
C PRO A 427 40.78 25.32 -18.21
N ASN A 428 39.72 24.77 -17.65
CA ASN A 428 38.91 25.41 -16.58
C ASN A 428 38.22 26.71 -16.98
N GLU A 429 38.04 26.94 -18.28
CA GLU A 429 37.29 28.08 -18.80
C GLU A 429 35.93 27.66 -19.36
N ILE A 430 34.99 28.62 -19.37
CA ILE A 430 33.66 28.48 -19.93
C ILE A 430 33.58 29.45 -21.10
N LEU A 431 33.43 28.97 -22.32
CA LEU A 431 33.20 29.78 -23.51
C LEU A 431 31.75 29.77 -23.93
N ILE A 432 31.23 30.93 -24.30
CA ILE A 432 29.87 31.10 -24.80
C ILE A 432 29.89 31.84 -26.16
N SER A 433 28.87 31.60 -26.97
CA SER A 433 28.66 32.33 -28.21
C SER A 433 28.09 33.72 -27.97
N GLU A 434 28.15 34.58 -29.01
CA GLU A 434 27.53 35.91 -29.04
C GLU A 434 26.02 35.85 -28.78
N ASN A 435 25.32 34.82 -29.31
CA ASN A 435 23.89 34.63 -29.06
C ASN A 435 23.59 34.47 -27.57
N THR A 436 24.31 33.55 -26.90
CA THR A 436 24.16 33.34 -25.46
C THR A 436 24.54 34.60 -24.68
N TYR A 437 25.66 35.25 -25.04
CA TYR A 437 26.10 36.49 -24.41
C TYR A 437 25.03 37.59 -24.43
N ASN A 438 24.41 37.80 -25.61
CA ASN A 438 23.37 38.84 -25.74
C ASN A 438 22.15 38.59 -24.85
N ILE A 439 21.83 37.34 -24.56
CA ILE A 439 20.71 36.96 -23.67
C ILE A 439 21.08 37.21 -22.20
N ILE A 440 22.35 36.91 -21.78
CA ILE A 440 22.72 36.87 -20.37
C ILE A 440 23.56 38.05 -19.87
N LYS A 441 24.03 38.96 -20.74
CA LYS A 441 24.98 40.04 -20.44
C LYS A 441 24.61 40.94 -19.25
N ASN A 442 23.31 41.01 -18.91
CA ASN A 442 22.83 41.79 -17.75
C ASN A 442 22.92 40.99 -16.43
N ASN A 443 23.18 39.69 -16.48
CA ASN A 443 23.23 38.82 -15.30
C ASN A 443 24.63 38.20 -15.09
N ILE A 444 25.39 38.03 -16.17
CA ILE A 444 26.68 37.33 -16.19
C ILE A 444 27.75 38.28 -16.70
N ASN A 445 28.89 38.36 -15.99
CA ASN A 445 30.06 39.07 -16.44
C ASN A 445 30.87 38.22 -17.39
N CYS A 446 31.13 38.73 -18.62
CA CYS A 446 31.86 38.01 -19.66
C CYS A 446 32.90 38.95 -20.29
N ALA A 447 34.05 38.40 -20.72
CA ALA A 447 35.05 39.09 -21.51
C ALA A 447 35.03 38.58 -22.97
N TYR A 448 35.26 39.46 -23.91
CA TYR A 448 35.48 39.06 -25.31
C TYR A 448 36.71 38.12 -25.36
N PHE A 449 36.55 37.01 -26.11
CA PHE A 449 37.62 36.01 -26.23
C PHE A 449 38.23 36.02 -27.65
N ASP A 450 37.45 35.68 -28.69
CA ASP A 450 37.91 35.59 -30.07
C ASP A 450 36.74 35.48 -31.06
N GLU A 451 37.03 35.51 -32.35
CA GLU A 451 36.09 35.20 -33.44
C GLU A 451 36.41 33.85 -34.08
N ILE A 452 35.40 33.00 -34.18
CA ILE A 452 35.52 31.65 -34.75
C ILE A 452 34.77 31.52 -36.08
N LYS A 453 35.44 30.93 -37.08
CA LYS A 453 34.77 30.56 -38.32
C LYS A 453 34.08 29.20 -38.18
N VAL A 454 32.80 29.13 -38.46
CA VAL A 454 32.00 27.92 -38.37
C VAL A 454 31.52 27.52 -39.78
N LYS A 455 31.75 26.27 -40.15
CA LYS A 455 31.31 25.74 -41.46
C LYS A 455 29.78 25.93 -41.60
N GLY A 456 29.33 26.60 -42.68
CA GLY A 456 27.92 26.90 -42.94
C GLY A 456 27.40 28.21 -42.36
N LYS A 457 28.27 29.05 -41.72
CA LYS A 457 27.96 30.43 -41.35
C LYS A 457 28.75 31.41 -42.22
N ALA A 458 28.08 32.43 -42.76
CA ALA A 458 28.69 33.41 -43.66
C ALA A 458 29.69 34.36 -42.95
N HIS A 459 29.47 34.59 -41.66
CA HIS A 459 30.29 35.50 -40.85
C HIS A 459 30.88 34.76 -39.63
N PRO A 460 32.10 35.14 -39.18
CA PRO A 460 32.65 34.66 -37.93
C PRO A 460 31.71 34.97 -36.77
N ILE A 461 31.73 34.09 -35.77
CA ILE A 461 30.93 34.23 -34.56
C ILE A 461 31.85 34.72 -33.43
N LYS A 462 31.46 35.83 -32.76
CA LYS A 462 32.16 36.29 -31.57
C LYS A 462 31.91 35.34 -30.40
N THR A 463 32.97 35.10 -29.65
CA THR A 463 32.93 34.24 -28.47
C THR A 463 33.36 35.02 -27.24
N PHE A 464 32.81 34.61 -26.10
CA PHE A 464 33.02 35.31 -24.83
C PHE A 464 33.37 34.30 -23.75
N GLN A 465 34.34 34.68 -22.89
CA GLN A 465 34.72 33.92 -21.72
C GLN A 465 33.87 34.38 -20.52
N VAL A 466 33.22 33.44 -19.84
CA VAL A 466 32.45 33.68 -18.62
C VAL A 466 33.40 33.94 -17.44
N GLN A 467 33.23 35.09 -16.78
CA GLN A 467 34.01 35.46 -15.60
C GLN A 467 33.27 35.21 -14.28
N GLY A 468 31.93 35.34 -14.24
CA GLY A 468 31.12 35.10 -13.04
C GLY A 468 29.78 35.81 -13.08
N LEU A 469 28.97 35.62 -12.05
CA LEU A 469 27.70 36.32 -11.88
C LEU A 469 27.93 37.79 -11.56
N ILE A 470 27.08 38.69 -12.08
CA ILE A 470 27.16 40.14 -11.72
C ILE A 470 26.79 40.33 -10.26
N SER A 471 25.85 39.57 -9.71
CA SER A 471 25.49 39.52 -8.30
C SER A 471 26.68 39.19 -7.41
N ASP A 472 27.53 38.29 -7.82
CA ASP A 472 28.74 37.91 -7.09
C ASP A 472 29.76 39.06 -6.96
N LYS A 473 29.69 40.10 -7.80
CA LYS A 473 30.51 41.28 -7.66
C LYS A 473 30.02 42.25 -6.59
N LYS A 474 28.71 42.28 -6.30
CA LYS A 474 28.13 43.09 -5.24
C LYS A 474 28.35 42.50 -3.85
N ASP A 475 28.48 41.19 -3.74
CA ASP A 475 28.54 40.46 -2.47
C ASP A 475 29.92 39.80 -2.22
N ARG A 476 30.90 39.94 -3.13
CA ARG A 476 32.25 39.38 -2.92
C ARG A 476 33.06 40.23 -1.96
N GLU A 477 32.89 39.95 -0.71
CA GLU A 477 33.91 40.10 0.30
C GLU A 477 34.83 38.87 0.42
N THR A 478 34.88 37.99 -0.63
CA THR A 478 35.85 36.89 -0.73
C THR A 478 37.11 37.38 -1.45
N ILE A 479 38.24 37.24 -0.80
CA ILE A 479 39.55 37.50 -1.37
C ILE A 479 40.17 36.16 -1.71
N ASP A 480 40.45 35.91 -2.99
CA ASP A 480 41.04 34.64 -3.50
C ASP A 480 42.36 34.98 -4.20
N TYR A 481 43.45 34.48 -3.67
CA TYR A 481 44.80 34.56 -4.28
C TYR A 481 45.35 33.14 -4.42
N GLU A 482 45.81 32.78 -5.62
CA GLU A 482 46.42 31.49 -5.89
C GLU A 482 47.63 31.72 -6.81
N THR A 483 48.79 31.26 -6.38
CA THR A 483 50.03 31.20 -7.17
C THR A 483 50.83 29.99 -6.72
N ASP A 484 51.87 29.60 -7.45
CA ASP A 484 52.69 28.43 -7.15
C ASP A 484 53.17 28.42 -5.69
N GLY A 485 52.71 27.42 -4.93
CA GLY A 485 53.05 27.24 -3.52
C GLY A 485 52.27 28.11 -2.55
N PHE A 486 51.32 28.96 -3.01
CA PHE A 486 50.51 29.81 -2.14
C PHE A 486 49.04 29.83 -2.59
N SER A 487 48.14 29.57 -1.65
CA SER A 487 46.68 29.70 -1.84
C SER A 487 46.07 30.37 -0.62
N LEU A 488 45.29 31.43 -0.84
CA LEU A 488 44.56 32.17 0.21
C LEU A 488 43.13 32.39 -0.25
N THR A 489 42.16 31.78 0.46
CA THR A 489 40.74 32.07 0.29
C THR A 489 40.18 32.66 1.58
N LEU A 490 39.72 33.91 1.53
CA LEU A 490 39.07 34.60 2.64
C LEU A 490 37.61 34.86 2.27
N ASP A 491 36.70 34.22 2.96
CA ASP A 491 35.26 34.47 2.88
C ASP A 491 34.83 35.26 4.15
N LYS A 492 34.58 36.55 3.98
CA LYS A 492 34.27 37.45 5.10
C LYS A 492 32.98 37.04 5.84
N GLU A 493 32.01 36.41 5.18
CA GLU A 493 30.76 35.95 5.81
C GLU A 493 30.98 34.72 6.70
N GLN A 494 31.92 33.86 6.36
CA GLN A 494 32.24 32.64 7.13
C GLN A 494 33.26 32.90 8.26
N ILE A 495 33.88 34.08 8.28
CA ILE A 495 34.86 34.43 9.30
C ILE A 495 34.18 34.76 10.65
N LYS A 496 34.12 33.76 11.52
CA LYS A 496 33.63 33.93 12.91
C LYS A 496 34.57 34.69 13.84
N ASN A 497 35.87 34.69 13.56
CA ASN A 497 36.89 35.36 14.39
C ASN A 497 37.95 36.01 13.54
N LYS A 498 37.80 37.33 13.27
CA LYS A 498 38.69 38.12 12.43
C LYS A 498 40.10 38.25 13.03
N GLU A 499 40.23 38.39 14.35
CA GLU A 499 41.51 38.55 15.02
C GLU A 499 42.41 37.33 14.91
N LYS A 500 41.80 36.12 14.99
CA LYS A 500 42.51 34.85 14.83
C LYS A 500 43.05 34.67 13.40
N ILE A 501 42.31 35.08 12.39
CA ILE A 501 42.73 35.03 10.99
C ILE A 501 43.85 36.04 10.71
N ILE A 502 43.72 37.29 11.23
CA ILE A 502 44.78 38.29 11.14
C ILE A 502 46.06 37.77 11.79
N GLY A 503 45.96 37.05 12.93
CA GLY A 503 47.12 36.44 13.58
C GLY A 503 47.80 35.36 12.69
N TYR A 504 47.02 34.55 12.00
CA TYR A 504 47.59 33.54 11.06
C TYR A 504 48.26 34.20 9.85
N LEU A 505 47.64 35.22 9.25
CA LEU A 505 48.21 35.97 8.12
C LEU A 505 49.53 36.65 8.49
N LYS A 506 49.60 37.27 9.68
CA LYS A 506 50.82 37.87 10.18
C LYS A 506 51.94 36.84 10.37
N LYS A 507 51.67 35.70 11.01
CA LYS A 507 52.62 34.60 11.16
C LYS A 507 53.12 34.07 9.82
N SER A 508 52.23 33.88 8.83
CA SER A 508 52.61 33.46 7.49
C SER A 508 53.48 34.48 6.79
N LEU A 509 53.19 35.79 6.97
CA LEU A 509 53.99 36.87 6.40
C LEU A 509 55.38 36.92 7.03
N ASP A 510 55.52 36.71 8.34
CA ASP A 510 56.79 36.68 9.05
C ASP A 510 57.65 35.49 8.62
N HIS A 511 57.06 34.30 8.33
CA HIS A 511 57.75 33.16 7.77
C HIS A 511 58.25 33.38 6.34
N LEU A 512 57.61 34.25 5.57
CA LEU A 512 58.05 34.57 4.20
C LEU A 512 59.16 35.62 4.14
N LYS A 513 59.42 36.32 5.26
CA LYS A 513 60.50 37.32 5.35
C LYS A 513 61.83 36.79 5.81
N HIS A 514 61.89 35.57 6.29
CA HIS A 514 63.07 34.80 6.68
C HIS A 514 63.28 33.60 5.77
#